data_b38d1e384520db5b4e29d4abaf1420a3
#
_entry.id   b38d1e384520db5b4e29d4abaf1420a3
#
_cell.length_a   1.000
_cell.length_b   1.000
_cell.length_c   1.000
_cell.angle_alpha   90.00
_cell.angle_beta   90.00
_cell.angle_gamma   90.00
#
_symmetry.space_group_name_H-M   'P 1'
#
loop_
_entity.id
_entity.type
_entity.pdbx_description
1 polymer ?
#
loop_
_entity_poly.entity_id
_entity_poly.type
_entity_poly.pdbx_seq_one_letter_code
_entity_poly.pdbx_strand_id
1 'polypeptide(L)'
;MTALSRLLWLVLALVPLSASADTVRVYVTNSAGDNVHVIDPATNKVVQVFKGPEAMHGVAFSPDGARVYISNESQSTLDVFERKSGKLIKQVALSNRPNNIAVAKDGRIVVGIARGDGALDIIDPATLTLKKSVPVHGRLHNVYVTPDGKYAITGSIRESILTVIDLATEQVAWEAKLSGGVRPMTIETNPDGSTKRIFAQLSDLNGFAVVDFANRKETARIELPKPARDFETDGGRNSAPSHGIGVTPDNKTLWVTSIPNNAVVVYSLDDLKMLGQVALPALKLPGHEAISAVANWVTFTPDAKTIYVSNAGSRSVTAIDVAAMKVKAVVPVGEVPKRINTLVIRDGSNARAQAINN
;
A
#
# COMPACT_ATOMS: atom_id res chain seq x y z
N MET A 1 57.29 30.95 50.82
CA MET A 1 57.29 30.16 49.59
C MET A 1 55.93 29.54 49.45
N THR A 2 55.06 30.18 48.69
CA THR A 2 53.66 29.80 48.51
C THR A 2 53.45 29.22 47.12
N ALA A 3 53.11 27.92 47.06
CA ALA A 3 52.80 27.20 45.81
C ALA A 3 51.37 27.46 45.38
N LEU A 4 51.15 28.14 44.24
CA LEU A 4 49.84 28.28 43.58
C LEU A 4 49.59 27.02 42.73
N SER A 5 48.62 26.21 43.11
CA SER A 5 48.06 25.14 42.29
C SER A 5 47.06 25.71 41.31
N ARG A 6 47.35 25.61 40.01
CA ARG A 6 46.41 25.99 38.92
C ARG A 6 45.51 24.77 38.64
N LEU A 7 44.23 24.93 38.95
CA LEU A 7 43.16 23.97 38.58
C LEU A 7 42.78 24.21 37.09
N LEU A 8 43.08 23.26 36.25
CA LEU A 8 42.65 23.26 34.83
C LEU A 8 41.23 22.69 34.73
N TRP A 9 40.27 23.54 34.41
CA TRP A 9 38.90 23.10 34.11
C TRP A 9 38.85 22.60 32.65
N LEU A 10 38.68 21.27 32.50
CA LEU A 10 38.38 20.66 31.19
C LEU A 10 36.91 20.86 30.88
N VAL A 11 36.57 21.79 29.99
CA VAL A 11 35.22 21.93 29.47
C VAL A 11 35.02 20.88 28.40
N LEU A 12 34.34 19.78 28.75
CA LEU A 12 33.85 18.79 27.77
C LEU A 12 32.71 19.43 26.99
N ALA A 13 32.95 19.84 25.75
CA ALA A 13 31.92 20.26 24.83
C ALA A 13 31.12 19.02 24.41
N LEU A 14 29.92 18.85 24.95
CA LEU A 14 28.90 17.91 24.45
C LEU A 14 28.47 18.40 23.06
N VAL A 15 29.02 17.82 22.02
CA VAL A 15 28.48 17.96 20.66
C VAL A 15 27.17 17.17 20.65
N PRO A 16 26.02 17.80 20.40
CA PRO A 16 24.78 17.06 20.26
C PRO A 16 24.92 16.16 19.02
N LEU A 17 24.90 14.84 19.21
CA LEU A 17 24.65 13.92 18.12
C LEU A 17 23.24 14.22 17.62
N SER A 18 23.15 14.98 16.53
CA SER A 18 21.89 15.12 15.78
C SER A 18 21.54 13.72 15.27
N ALA A 19 20.58 13.04 15.93
CA ALA A 19 19.98 11.86 15.37
C ALA A 19 19.38 12.27 14.03
N SER A 20 19.93 11.75 12.93
CA SER A 20 19.36 11.97 11.61
C SER A 20 17.95 11.40 11.60
N ALA A 21 16.97 12.20 11.23
CA ALA A 21 15.58 11.78 11.19
C ALA A 21 15.35 10.85 10.00
N ASP A 22 14.56 9.80 10.20
CA ASP A 22 14.15 8.90 9.13
C ASP A 22 13.57 9.67 7.93
N THR A 23 14.00 9.32 6.73
CA THR A 23 13.47 9.92 5.52
C THR A 23 12.27 9.13 5.03
N VAL A 24 11.10 9.77 4.98
CA VAL A 24 9.85 9.15 4.49
C VAL A 24 9.58 9.59 3.05
N ARG A 25 9.19 8.66 2.20
CA ARG A 25 8.82 8.91 0.80
C ARG A 25 7.58 8.12 0.41
N VAL A 26 6.66 8.77 -0.28
CA VAL A 26 5.44 8.14 -0.82
C VAL A 26 5.59 7.97 -2.32
N TYR A 27 5.55 6.74 -2.78
CA TYR A 27 5.69 6.36 -4.19
C TYR A 27 4.33 6.13 -4.80
N VAL A 28 4.10 6.67 -5.99
CA VAL A 28 2.84 6.59 -6.74
C VAL A 28 3.12 6.07 -8.14
N THR A 29 2.52 4.94 -8.50
CA THR A 29 2.57 4.42 -9.88
C THR A 29 1.44 5.00 -10.71
N ASN A 30 1.78 5.67 -11.81
CA ASN A 30 0.82 6.27 -12.73
C ASN A 30 0.60 5.33 -13.91
N SER A 31 -0.42 4.47 -13.81
CA SER A 31 -0.59 3.28 -14.66
C SER A 31 -0.80 3.58 -16.15
N ALA A 32 -1.21 4.78 -16.53
CA ALA A 32 -1.33 5.24 -17.91
C ALA A 32 -0.27 6.30 -18.30
N GLY A 33 0.55 6.76 -17.35
CA GLY A 33 1.52 7.83 -17.53
C GLY A 33 2.97 7.37 -17.62
N ASP A 34 3.26 6.09 -17.57
CA ASP A 34 4.60 5.49 -17.68
C ASP A 34 5.64 6.11 -16.75
N ASN A 35 5.21 6.62 -15.60
CA ASN A 35 6.09 7.27 -14.64
C ASN A 35 5.68 7.03 -13.19
N VAL A 36 6.68 7.11 -12.33
CA VAL A 36 6.52 7.03 -10.87
C VAL A 36 6.82 8.38 -10.28
N HIS A 37 5.87 8.90 -9.51
CA HIS A 37 6.07 10.10 -8.72
C HIS A 37 6.42 9.75 -7.28
N VAL A 38 7.38 10.47 -6.72
CA VAL A 38 7.80 10.32 -5.32
C VAL A 38 7.47 11.60 -4.57
N ILE A 39 6.62 11.50 -3.57
CA ILE A 39 6.17 12.63 -2.76
C ILE A 39 6.93 12.65 -1.44
N ASP A 40 7.34 13.84 -1.01
CA ASP A 40 7.87 14.08 0.32
C ASP A 40 6.73 14.49 1.27
N PRO A 41 6.40 13.67 2.30
CA PRO A 41 5.34 13.98 3.25
C PRO A 41 5.57 15.24 4.08
N ALA A 42 6.81 15.68 4.28
CA ALA A 42 7.11 16.88 5.04
C ALA A 42 6.65 18.14 4.30
N THR A 43 6.67 18.13 2.96
CA THR A 43 6.31 19.27 2.13
C THR A 43 5.05 19.06 1.29
N ASN A 44 4.56 17.83 1.18
CA ASN A 44 3.51 17.41 0.25
C ASN A 44 3.81 17.81 -1.21
N LYS A 45 5.06 17.67 -1.61
CA LYS A 45 5.53 17.97 -2.98
C LYS A 45 6.16 16.76 -3.63
N VAL A 46 6.02 16.65 -4.95
CA VAL A 46 6.78 15.68 -5.74
C VAL A 46 8.26 16.11 -5.73
N VAL A 47 9.12 15.20 -5.29
CA VAL A 47 10.58 15.45 -5.16
C VAL A 47 11.41 14.62 -6.14
N GLN A 48 10.80 13.60 -6.75
CA GLN A 48 11.44 12.79 -7.79
C GLN A 48 10.37 12.27 -8.75
N VAL A 49 10.72 12.22 -10.02
CA VAL A 49 9.94 11.54 -11.07
C VAL A 49 10.91 10.70 -11.87
N PHE A 50 10.57 9.44 -12.12
CA PHE A 50 11.35 8.59 -13.02
C PHE A 50 10.44 7.79 -13.93
N LYS A 51 10.99 7.38 -15.10
CA LYS A 51 10.26 6.57 -16.06
C LYS A 51 10.08 5.16 -15.50
N GLY A 52 8.83 4.71 -15.41
CA GLY A 52 8.45 3.34 -15.08
C GLY A 52 8.09 2.53 -16.32
N PRO A 53 7.68 1.28 -16.16
CA PRO A 53 7.14 0.48 -17.25
C PRO A 53 5.76 0.96 -17.69
N GLU A 54 5.38 0.61 -18.91
CA GLU A 54 3.99 0.72 -19.37
C GLU A 54 3.08 -0.22 -18.53
N ALA A 55 1.84 0.22 -18.28
CA ALA A 55 0.85 -0.54 -17.52
C ALA A 55 1.38 -1.03 -16.15
N MET A 56 2.15 -0.17 -15.48
CA MET A 56 2.64 -0.47 -14.12
C MET A 56 1.49 -0.58 -13.12
N HIS A 57 1.67 -1.43 -12.13
CA HIS A 57 0.66 -1.62 -11.09
C HIS A 57 1.25 -1.55 -9.69
N GLY A 58 1.72 -2.67 -9.12
CA GLY A 58 2.27 -2.73 -7.77
C GLY A 58 3.59 -1.97 -7.62
N VAL A 59 3.83 -1.43 -6.43
CA VAL A 59 5.11 -0.86 -6.02
C VAL A 59 5.49 -1.34 -4.63
N ALA A 60 6.72 -1.86 -4.49
CA ALA A 60 7.28 -2.34 -3.24
C ALA A 60 8.78 -2.02 -3.18
N PHE A 61 9.43 -2.30 -2.04
CA PHE A 61 10.82 -1.88 -1.79
C PHE A 61 11.63 -3.02 -1.21
N SER A 62 12.93 -3.02 -1.50
CA SER A 62 13.86 -3.90 -0.80
C SER A 62 13.98 -3.51 0.69
N PRO A 63 14.28 -4.46 1.59
CA PRO A 63 14.41 -4.19 3.02
C PRO A 63 15.48 -3.16 3.39
N ASP A 64 16.48 -2.94 2.53
CA ASP A 64 17.49 -1.90 2.67
C ASP A 64 17.08 -0.56 2.05
N GLY A 65 15.92 -0.50 1.39
CA GLY A 65 15.42 0.67 0.68
C GLY A 65 16.25 1.08 -0.52
N ALA A 66 17.18 0.26 -1.00
CA ALA A 66 18.02 0.58 -2.14
C ALA A 66 17.31 0.38 -3.48
N ARG A 67 16.34 -0.52 -3.52
CA ARG A 67 15.61 -0.91 -4.74
C ARG A 67 14.13 -0.63 -4.65
N VAL A 68 13.55 -0.28 -5.78
CA VAL A 68 12.08 -0.17 -6.00
C VAL A 68 11.67 -1.27 -6.95
N TYR A 69 10.66 -2.04 -6.56
CA TYR A 69 10.08 -3.13 -7.34
C TYR A 69 8.75 -2.66 -7.92
N ILE A 70 8.56 -2.85 -9.23
CA ILE A 70 7.33 -2.45 -9.92
C ILE A 70 6.84 -3.62 -10.77
N SER A 71 5.57 -4.00 -10.62
CA SER A 71 4.96 -4.99 -11.50
C SER A 71 4.61 -4.38 -12.85
N ASN A 72 5.07 -5.02 -13.91
CA ASN A 72 4.88 -4.63 -15.30
C ASN A 72 3.88 -5.58 -15.95
N GLU A 73 2.65 -5.11 -16.11
CA GLU A 73 1.58 -5.92 -16.67
C GLU A 73 1.73 -6.15 -18.19
N SER A 74 2.38 -5.23 -18.91
CA SER A 74 2.54 -5.32 -20.38
C SER A 74 3.55 -6.38 -20.79
N GLN A 75 4.61 -6.55 -20.00
CA GLN A 75 5.71 -7.48 -20.31
C GLN A 75 5.73 -8.73 -19.44
N SER A 76 4.82 -8.84 -18.46
CA SER A 76 4.82 -9.94 -17.47
C SER A 76 6.14 -10.05 -16.71
N THR A 77 6.64 -8.92 -16.23
CA THR A 77 7.89 -8.84 -15.47
C THR A 77 7.71 -8.15 -14.13
N LEU A 78 8.64 -8.43 -13.22
CA LEU A 78 8.94 -7.59 -12.09
C LEU A 78 10.14 -6.71 -12.48
N ASP A 79 9.92 -5.41 -12.59
CA ASP A 79 10.96 -4.45 -12.93
C ASP A 79 11.60 -3.91 -11.67
N VAL A 80 12.93 -3.98 -11.60
CA VAL A 80 13.75 -3.59 -10.46
C VAL A 80 14.51 -2.32 -10.78
N PHE A 81 14.28 -1.28 -9.99
CA PHE A 81 14.90 0.03 -10.17
C PHE A 81 15.85 0.37 -9.01
N GLU A 82 16.93 1.08 -9.31
CA GLU A 82 17.72 1.75 -8.28
C GLU A 82 16.92 2.94 -7.74
N ARG A 83 16.70 3.00 -6.43
CA ARG A 83 15.85 4.01 -5.81
C ARG A 83 16.35 5.44 -6.02
N LYS A 84 17.65 5.68 -5.86
CA LYS A 84 18.22 7.04 -5.91
C LYS A 84 18.15 7.65 -7.31
N SER A 85 18.54 6.89 -8.34
CA SER A 85 18.58 7.36 -9.71
C SER A 85 17.28 7.13 -10.49
N GLY A 86 16.44 6.19 -10.06
CA GLY A 86 15.28 5.73 -10.83
C GLY A 86 15.66 4.92 -12.08
N LYS A 87 16.90 4.43 -12.18
CA LYS A 87 17.36 3.62 -13.31
C LYS A 87 16.91 2.18 -13.17
N LEU A 88 16.43 1.60 -14.27
CA LEU A 88 16.13 0.17 -14.35
C LEU A 88 17.42 -0.64 -14.19
N ILE A 89 17.43 -1.57 -13.22
CA ILE A 89 18.54 -2.48 -12.94
C ILE A 89 18.32 -3.82 -13.66
N LYS A 90 17.09 -4.36 -13.54
CA LYS A 90 16.76 -5.70 -14.04
C LYS A 90 15.25 -5.82 -14.29
N GLN A 91 14.91 -6.64 -15.28
CA GLN A 91 13.55 -7.17 -15.48
C GLN A 91 13.58 -8.66 -15.16
N VAL A 92 12.75 -9.08 -14.22
CA VAL A 92 12.61 -10.49 -13.81
C VAL A 92 11.38 -11.06 -14.48
N ALA A 93 11.56 -12.06 -15.32
CA ALA A 93 10.44 -12.75 -15.96
C ALA A 93 9.57 -13.46 -14.91
N LEU A 94 8.27 -13.26 -14.98
CA LEU A 94 7.26 -13.88 -14.14
C LEU A 94 6.55 -15.01 -14.88
N SER A 95 5.84 -15.86 -14.14
CA SER A 95 5.08 -16.97 -14.73
C SER A 95 3.96 -16.50 -15.67
N ASN A 96 3.38 -15.34 -15.41
CA ASN A 96 2.39 -14.68 -16.24
C ASN A 96 2.21 -13.21 -15.82
N ARG A 97 1.21 -12.53 -16.37
CA ARG A 97 0.88 -11.12 -16.09
C ARG A 97 0.63 -10.87 -14.60
N PRO A 98 1.44 -10.00 -13.96
CA PRO A 98 1.32 -9.68 -12.55
C PRO A 98 0.19 -8.70 -12.26
N ASN A 99 -0.13 -8.53 -10.97
CA ASN A 99 -0.89 -7.39 -10.45
C ASN A 99 -0.12 -6.70 -9.34
N ASN A 100 -0.16 -7.20 -8.12
CA ASN A 100 0.48 -6.56 -6.96
C ASN A 100 1.71 -7.33 -6.49
N ILE A 101 2.53 -6.63 -5.68
CA ILE A 101 3.79 -7.10 -5.13
C ILE A 101 3.76 -6.87 -3.63
N ALA A 102 4.31 -7.80 -2.87
CA ALA A 102 4.69 -7.58 -1.48
C ALA A 102 6.10 -8.13 -1.24
N VAL A 103 6.74 -7.65 -0.17
CA VAL A 103 8.09 -8.08 0.22
C VAL A 103 8.04 -8.60 1.66
N ALA A 104 8.50 -9.81 1.85
CA ALA A 104 8.59 -10.44 3.17
C ALA A 104 9.76 -9.86 3.98
N LYS A 105 9.76 -10.07 5.30
CA LYS A 105 10.82 -9.56 6.19
C LYS A 105 12.22 -10.08 5.86
N ASP A 106 12.32 -11.26 5.27
CA ASP A 106 13.57 -11.86 4.80
C ASP A 106 14.00 -11.37 3.41
N GLY A 107 13.23 -10.47 2.81
CA GLY A 107 13.50 -9.87 1.51
C GLY A 107 12.91 -10.63 0.33
N ARG A 108 12.33 -11.83 0.51
CA ARG A 108 11.64 -12.52 -0.59
C ARG A 108 10.54 -11.64 -1.16
N ILE A 109 10.47 -11.57 -2.48
CA ILE A 109 9.47 -10.80 -3.18
C ILE A 109 8.37 -11.76 -3.63
N VAL A 110 7.14 -11.43 -3.31
CA VAL A 110 5.97 -12.21 -3.74
C VAL A 110 5.11 -11.38 -4.70
N VAL A 111 4.73 -11.98 -5.80
CA VAL A 111 3.95 -11.31 -6.87
C VAL A 111 2.68 -12.10 -7.15
N GLY A 112 1.55 -11.41 -7.07
CA GLY A 112 0.26 -11.99 -7.43
C GLY A 112 0.07 -12.02 -8.94
N ILE A 113 -0.15 -13.21 -9.52
CA ILE A 113 -0.34 -13.42 -10.95
C ILE A 113 -1.82 -13.34 -11.31
N ALA A 114 -2.15 -12.36 -12.16
CA ALA A 114 -3.54 -12.01 -12.50
C ALA A 114 -4.05 -12.67 -13.79
N ARG A 115 -3.26 -13.51 -14.44
CA ARG A 115 -3.61 -14.23 -15.67
C ARG A 115 -3.23 -15.70 -15.58
N GLY A 116 -3.71 -16.49 -16.55
CA GLY A 116 -3.58 -17.94 -16.48
C GLY A 116 -4.52 -18.54 -15.42
N ASP A 117 -4.09 -19.61 -14.77
CA ASP A 117 -4.88 -20.31 -13.74
C ASP A 117 -4.73 -19.67 -12.36
N GLY A 118 -3.83 -18.69 -12.24
CA GLY A 118 -3.50 -18.01 -10.98
C GLY A 118 -2.30 -18.64 -10.27
N ALA A 119 -1.41 -17.78 -9.82
CA ALA A 119 -0.22 -18.21 -9.06
C ALA A 119 0.27 -17.09 -8.13
N LEU A 120 1.00 -17.48 -7.10
CA LEU A 120 1.89 -16.61 -6.36
C LEU A 120 3.32 -16.90 -6.78
N ASP A 121 3.95 -15.95 -7.47
CA ASP A 121 5.36 -16.05 -7.83
C ASP A 121 6.24 -15.59 -6.66
N ILE A 122 7.25 -16.40 -6.32
CA ILE A 122 8.23 -16.10 -5.28
C ILE A 122 9.57 -15.85 -5.96
N ILE A 123 10.14 -14.65 -5.78
CA ILE A 123 11.39 -14.21 -6.37
C ILE A 123 12.47 -14.17 -5.29
N ASP A 124 13.62 -14.74 -5.61
CA ASP A 124 14.83 -14.67 -4.79
C ASP A 124 15.41 -13.24 -4.84
N PRO A 125 15.55 -12.54 -3.70
CA PRO A 125 16.02 -11.15 -3.68
C PRO A 125 17.51 -10.99 -3.98
N ALA A 126 18.32 -12.05 -3.81
CA ALA A 126 19.76 -11.99 -4.05
C ALA A 126 20.09 -12.16 -5.53
N THR A 127 19.47 -13.12 -6.20
CA THR A 127 19.68 -13.42 -7.62
C THR A 127 18.76 -12.65 -8.53
N LEU A 128 17.64 -12.14 -8.00
CA LEU A 128 16.54 -11.52 -8.76
C LEU A 128 16.06 -12.48 -9.88
N THR A 129 15.73 -13.69 -9.51
CA THR A 129 15.16 -14.71 -10.40
C THR A 129 13.90 -15.32 -9.80
N LEU A 130 12.99 -15.77 -10.64
CA LEU A 130 11.83 -16.55 -10.21
C LEU A 130 12.30 -17.85 -9.57
N LYS A 131 12.07 -17.98 -8.26
CA LYS A 131 12.41 -19.17 -7.48
C LYS A 131 11.35 -20.26 -7.61
N LYS A 132 10.09 -19.85 -7.48
CA LYS A 132 8.94 -20.75 -7.45
C LYS A 132 7.67 -20.02 -7.86
N SER A 133 6.79 -20.73 -8.52
CA SER A 133 5.41 -20.30 -8.76
C SER A 133 4.48 -21.26 -8.01
N VAL A 134 3.76 -20.75 -7.02
CA VAL A 134 2.82 -21.52 -6.19
C VAL A 134 1.44 -21.45 -6.83
N PRO A 135 0.89 -22.54 -7.33
CA PRO A 135 -0.46 -22.56 -7.89
C PRO A 135 -1.50 -22.22 -6.82
N VAL A 136 -2.49 -21.42 -7.19
CA VAL A 136 -3.62 -21.03 -6.32
C VAL A 136 -4.93 -21.09 -7.10
N HIS A 137 -6.05 -21.13 -6.41
CA HIS A 137 -7.36 -21.11 -7.07
C HIS A 137 -7.69 -19.69 -7.57
N GLY A 138 -7.71 -19.55 -8.90
CA GLY A 138 -8.18 -18.36 -9.57
C GLY A 138 -7.13 -17.24 -9.73
N ARG A 139 -7.50 -16.25 -10.50
CA ARG A 139 -6.63 -15.14 -10.89
C ARG A 139 -6.48 -14.15 -9.74
N LEU A 140 -5.26 -13.95 -9.29
CA LEU A 140 -4.97 -13.08 -8.16
C LEU A 140 -5.11 -11.61 -8.54
N HIS A 141 -5.74 -10.84 -7.64
CA HIS A 141 -5.83 -9.39 -7.78
C HIS A 141 -4.78 -8.67 -6.94
N ASN A 142 -4.56 -9.13 -5.71
CA ASN A 142 -3.62 -8.50 -4.77
C ASN A 142 -2.82 -9.57 -4.02
N VAL A 143 -1.70 -9.12 -3.45
CA VAL A 143 -0.91 -9.91 -2.51
C VAL A 143 -0.41 -9.02 -1.39
N TYR A 144 -0.39 -9.55 -0.18
CA TYR A 144 0.12 -8.94 1.04
C TYR A 144 0.96 -9.94 1.79
N VAL A 145 1.92 -9.47 2.58
CA VAL A 145 2.64 -10.31 3.53
C VAL A 145 2.19 -9.93 4.93
N THR A 146 1.89 -10.93 5.76
CA THR A 146 1.51 -10.69 7.16
C THR A 146 2.60 -9.94 7.92
N PRO A 147 2.27 -9.05 8.85
CA PRO A 147 3.26 -8.26 9.60
C PRO A 147 4.28 -9.09 10.38
N ASP A 148 3.94 -10.32 10.76
CA ASP A 148 4.90 -11.28 11.35
C ASP A 148 5.82 -11.94 10.32
N GLY A 149 5.53 -11.78 9.02
CA GLY A 149 6.31 -12.32 7.90
C GLY A 149 6.07 -13.80 7.61
N LYS A 150 5.08 -14.43 8.23
CA LYS A 150 4.83 -15.88 8.09
C LYS A 150 4.07 -16.26 6.84
N TYR A 151 3.11 -15.41 6.42
CA TYR A 151 2.19 -15.75 5.35
C TYR A 151 2.16 -14.67 4.26
N ALA A 152 1.93 -15.11 3.03
CA ALA A 152 1.40 -14.27 1.98
C ALA A 152 -0.13 -14.48 1.90
N ILE A 153 -0.88 -13.38 1.73
CA ILE A 153 -2.33 -13.40 1.63
C ILE A 153 -2.71 -12.82 0.28
N THR A 154 -3.58 -13.50 -0.44
CA THR A 154 -4.04 -13.07 -1.75
C THR A 154 -5.53 -13.32 -1.93
N GLY A 155 -6.13 -12.68 -2.94
CA GLY A 155 -7.55 -12.81 -3.23
C GLY A 155 -7.83 -12.94 -4.71
N SER A 156 -8.84 -13.73 -5.02
CA SER A 156 -9.39 -13.93 -6.37
C SER A 156 -10.73 -13.21 -6.52
N ILE A 157 -10.88 -12.48 -7.64
CA ILE A 157 -12.12 -11.75 -7.91
C ILE A 157 -13.24 -12.70 -8.36
N ARG A 158 -12.93 -13.58 -9.33
CA ARG A 158 -13.94 -14.45 -9.93
C ARG A 158 -14.39 -15.54 -9.00
N GLU A 159 -13.43 -16.17 -8.35
CA GLU A 159 -13.66 -17.32 -7.49
C GLU A 159 -14.11 -16.90 -6.09
N SER A 160 -13.96 -15.58 -5.75
CA SER A 160 -14.28 -15.04 -4.42
C SER A 160 -13.56 -15.79 -3.30
N ILE A 161 -12.31 -16.18 -3.55
CA ILE A 161 -11.49 -16.94 -2.62
C ILE A 161 -10.39 -16.05 -2.07
N LEU A 162 -10.21 -16.06 -0.76
CA LEU A 162 -9.04 -15.57 -0.06
C LEU A 162 -8.12 -16.77 0.18
N THR A 163 -6.87 -16.69 -0.30
CA THR A 163 -5.88 -17.75 -0.16
C THR A 163 -4.73 -17.28 0.73
N VAL A 164 -4.34 -18.08 1.68
CA VAL A 164 -3.19 -17.87 2.58
C VAL A 164 -2.10 -18.88 2.29
N ILE A 165 -0.92 -18.40 1.96
CA ILE A 165 0.26 -19.20 1.62
C ILE A 165 1.28 -19.08 2.76
N ASP A 166 1.72 -20.22 3.28
CA ASP A 166 2.80 -20.29 4.25
C ASP A 166 4.13 -20.06 3.54
N LEU A 167 4.86 -19.01 3.96
CA LEU A 167 6.12 -18.62 3.34
C LEU A 167 7.31 -19.50 3.74
N ALA A 168 7.20 -20.30 4.81
CA ALA A 168 8.25 -21.23 5.19
C ALA A 168 8.18 -22.51 4.35
N THR A 169 6.98 -23.02 4.12
CA THR A 169 6.77 -24.23 3.29
C THR A 169 6.57 -23.89 1.80
N GLU A 170 6.26 -22.63 1.50
CA GLU A 170 5.88 -22.15 0.15
C GLU A 170 4.71 -22.96 -0.45
N GLN A 171 3.70 -23.18 0.35
CA GLN A 171 2.48 -23.90 -0.01
C GLN A 171 1.24 -23.17 0.49
N VAL A 172 0.09 -23.45 -0.12
CA VAL A 172 -1.21 -22.99 0.38
C VAL A 172 -1.46 -23.58 1.75
N ALA A 173 -1.60 -22.72 2.76
CA ALA A 173 -1.92 -23.12 4.13
C ALA A 173 -3.41 -23.33 4.33
N TRP A 174 -4.23 -22.42 3.77
CA TRP A 174 -5.69 -22.52 3.79
C TRP A 174 -6.32 -21.54 2.82
N GLU A 175 -7.59 -21.77 2.51
CA GLU A 175 -8.44 -20.93 1.69
C GLU A 175 -9.78 -20.67 2.38
N ALA A 176 -10.38 -19.51 2.08
CA ALA A 176 -11.72 -19.17 2.53
C ALA A 176 -12.54 -18.58 1.38
N LYS A 177 -13.75 -19.10 1.19
CA LYS A 177 -14.73 -18.51 0.27
C LYS A 177 -15.34 -17.30 0.95
N LEU A 178 -15.31 -16.13 0.27
CA LEU A 178 -15.97 -14.93 0.71
C LEU A 178 -17.28 -14.69 -0.04
N SER A 179 -18.10 -13.80 0.48
CA SER A 179 -19.42 -13.48 -0.06
C SER A 179 -19.39 -12.69 -1.39
N GLY A 180 -18.19 -12.28 -1.87
CA GLY A 180 -17.99 -11.59 -3.14
C GLY A 180 -16.55 -11.65 -3.61
N GLY A 181 -16.28 -11.20 -4.85
CA GLY A 181 -14.96 -11.20 -5.45
C GLY A 181 -13.96 -10.37 -4.66
N VAL A 182 -12.86 -11.00 -4.21
CA VAL A 182 -11.90 -10.41 -3.28
C VAL A 182 -11.04 -9.35 -3.98
N ARG A 183 -11.10 -8.14 -3.44
CA ARG A 183 -10.41 -6.93 -3.90
C ARG A 183 -9.27 -6.58 -2.94
N PRO A 184 -8.78 -5.32 -2.90
CA PRO A 184 -7.80 -4.90 -1.91
C PRO A 184 -8.16 -5.30 -0.48
N MET A 185 -7.11 -5.54 0.29
CA MET A 185 -7.23 -5.96 1.69
C MET A 185 -6.27 -5.17 2.56
N THR A 186 -6.55 -5.17 3.85
CA THR A 186 -5.61 -4.71 4.89
C THR A 186 -5.68 -5.64 6.09
N ILE A 187 -4.64 -5.61 6.92
CA ILE A 187 -4.45 -6.56 8.01
C ILE A 187 -4.45 -5.81 9.34
N GLU A 188 -5.28 -6.25 10.26
CA GLU A 188 -5.18 -5.90 11.67
C GLU A 188 -4.31 -6.93 12.41
N THR A 189 -3.48 -6.44 13.31
CA THR A 189 -2.58 -7.29 14.11
C THR A 189 -3.00 -7.39 15.56
N ASN A 190 -2.64 -8.50 16.18
CA ASN A 190 -2.56 -8.64 17.62
C ASN A 190 -1.34 -7.87 18.18
N PRO A 191 -1.27 -7.63 19.50
CA PRO A 191 -0.12 -6.99 20.12
C PRO A 191 1.23 -7.70 19.88
N ASP A 192 1.21 -9.00 19.63
CA ASP A 192 2.41 -9.80 19.30
C ASP A 192 2.81 -9.71 17.82
N GLY A 193 2.07 -8.95 17.00
CA GLY A 193 2.29 -8.78 15.57
C GLY A 193 1.70 -9.88 14.68
N SER A 194 1.05 -10.88 15.25
CA SER A 194 0.31 -11.89 14.48
C SER A 194 -0.96 -11.30 13.85
N THR A 195 -1.45 -11.93 12.78
CA THR A 195 -2.67 -11.49 12.11
C THR A 195 -3.90 -11.78 12.95
N LYS A 196 -4.73 -10.76 13.19
CA LYS A 196 -6.01 -10.86 13.90
C LYS A 196 -7.19 -10.96 12.95
N ARG A 197 -7.40 -9.90 12.15
CA ARG A 197 -8.46 -9.82 11.14
C ARG A 197 -7.89 -9.35 9.81
N ILE A 198 -8.56 -9.74 8.73
CA ILE A 198 -8.35 -9.17 7.41
C ILE A 198 -9.62 -8.41 7.04
N PHE A 199 -9.45 -7.18 6.57
CA PHE A 199 -10.54 -6.40 5.98
C PHE A 199 -10.37 -6.44 4.46
N ALA A 200 -11.35 -7.01 3.76
CA ALA A 200 -11.29 -7.21 2.32
C ALA A 200 -12.42 -6.45 1.62
N GLN A 201 -12.08 -5.62 0.65
CA GLN A 201 -13.10 -5.06 -0.23
C GLN A 201 -13.60 -6.12 -1.20
N LEU A 202 -14.88 -6.03 -1.54
CA LEU A 202 -15.53 -6.97 -2.46
C LEU A 202 -15.97 -6.25 -3.72
N SER A 203 -16.00 -6.97 -4.83
CA SER A 203 -16.27 -6.39 -6.16
C SER A 203 -17.67 -5.76 -6.29
N ASP A 204 -18.63 -6.27 -5.55
CA ASP A 204 -20.05 -5.90 -5.58
C ASP A 204 -20.48 -5.06 -4.37
N LEU A 205 -19.53 -4.63 -3.53
CA LEU A 205 -19.82 -3.97 -2.26
C LEU A 205 -19.15 -2.58 -2.20
N ASN A 206 -19.95 -1.54 -2.01
CA ASN A 206 -19.43 -0.28 -1.49
C ASN A 206 -19.19 -0.46 0.01
N GLY A 207 -18.04 -1.06 0.37
CA GLY A 207 -17.77 -1.51 1.72
C GLY A 207 -16.67 -2.54 1.82
N PHE A 208 -16.73 -3.37 2.86
CA PHE A 208 -15.73 -4.40 3.12
C PHE A 208 -16.28 -5.60 3.90
N ALA A 209 -15.67 -6.75 3.68
CA ALA A 209 -15.86 -7.93 4.50
C ALA A 209 -14.82 -7.97 5.62
N VAL A 210 -15.19 -8.59 6.75
CA VAL A 210 -14.31 -8.88 7.89
C VAL A 210 -14.03 -10.37 7.92
N VAL A 211 -12.76 -10.74 7.86
CA VAL A 211 -12.33 -12.14 7.93
C VAL A 211 -11.58 -12.36 9.24
N ASP A 212 -12.06 -13.28 10.04
CA ASP A 212 -11.35 -13.78 11.23
C ASP A 212 -10.23 -14.72 10.75
N PHE A 213 -8.98 -14.34 11.01
CA PHE A 213 -7.83 -15.08 10.53
C PHE A 213 -7.68 -16.44 11.21
N ALA A 214 -7.92 -16.52 12.52
CA ALA A 214 -7.79 -17.75 13.30
C ALA A 214 -8.87 -18.77 12.92
N ASN A 215 -10.11 -18.29 12.74
CA ASN A 215 -11.24 -19.13 12.37
C ASN A 215 -11.37 -19.34 10.84
N ARG A 216 -10.54 -18.67 10.04
CA ARG A 216 -10.45 -18.82 8.56
C ARG A 216 -11.79 -18.58 7.85
N LYS A 217 -12.55 -17.58 8.29
CA LYS A 217 -13.89 -17.32 7.74
C LYS A 217 -14.27 -15.85 7.76
N GLU A 218 -15.13 -15.48 6.81
CA GLU A 218 -15.84 -14.20 6.84
C GLU A 218 -16.81 -14.18 8.02
N THR A 219 -16.75 -13.11 8.82
CA THR A 219 -17.58 -12.93 10.03
C THR A 219 -18.56 -11.78 9.90
N ALA A 220 -18.28 -10.82 9.01
CA ALA A 220 -19.17 -9.69 8.76
C ALA A 220 -18.97 -9.13 7.36
N ARG A 221 -20.02 -8.45 6.87
CA ARG A 221 -20.05 -7.66 5.65
C ARG A 221 -20.59 -6.27 6.01
N ILE A 222 -19.80 -5.23 5.82
CA ILE A 222 -20.11 -3.87 6.25
C ILE A 222 -20.26 -3.00 5.02
N GLU A 223 -21.45 -2.40 4.86
CA GLU A 223 -21.74 -1.42 3.82
C GLU A 223 -21.36 -0.02 4.29
N LEU A 224 -20.74 0.76 3.40
CA LEU A 224 -20.50 2.18 3.63
C LEU A 224 -21.81 2.96 3.53
N PRO A 225 -21.89 4.16 4.12
CA PRO A 225 -23.07 5.02 4.00
C PRO A 225 -23.45 5.25 2.55
N LYS A 226 -24.75 5.35 2.28
CA LYS A 226 -25.22 5.75 0.96
C LYS A 226 -24.73 7.16 0.64
N PRO A 227 -24.34 7.44 -0.62
CA PRO A 227 -23.90 8.77 -1.01
C PRO A 227 -25.04 9.78 -0.82
N ALA A 228 -24.69 10.97 -0.32
CA ALA A 228 -25.65 12.08 -0.17
C ALA A 228 -26.10 12.65 -1.53
N ARG A 229 -25.30 12.42 -2.58
CA ARG A 229 -25.57 12.73 -3.98
C ARG A 229 -24.81 11.74 -4.85
N ASP A 230 -25.28 11.53 -6.06
CA ASP A 230 -24.55 10.76 -7.05
C ASP A 230 -23.38 11.57 -7.61
N PHE A 231 -22.23 10.95 -7.74
CA PHE A 231 -21.11 11.49 -8.47
C PHE A 231 -21.01 10.74 -9.81
N GLU A 232 -20.74 11.49 -10.88
CA GLU A 232 -20.37 10.85 -12.13
C GLU A 232 -19.09 10.02 -11.93
N THR A 233 -19.06 8.84 -12.51
CA THR A 233 -17.92 7.93 -12.47
C THR A 233 -17.35 7.74 -13.88
N ASP A 234 -16.22 7.05 -13.98
CA ASP A 234 -15.53 6.81 -15.24
C ASP A 234 -16.21 5.80 -16.19
N GLY A 235 -17.50 5.59 -16.02
CA GLY A 235 -18.31 4.70 -16.89
C GLY A 235 -18.01 3.21 -16.69
N GLY A 236 -17.59 2.81 -15.50
CA GLY A 236 -17.42 1.39 -15.12
C GLY A 236 -16.04 0.81 -15.39
N ARG A 237 -15.06 1.62 -15.71
CA ARG A 237 -13.64 1.18 -15.82
C ARG A 237 -13.09 0.71 -14.48
N ASN A 238 -13.61 1.22 -13.37
CA ASN A 238 -13.38 0.69 -12.03
C ASN A 238 -14.59 -0.16 -11.64
N SER A 239 -14.43 -1.46 -11.76
CA SER A 239 -15.49 -2.44 -11.52
C SER A 239 -15.85 -2.68 -10.06
N ALA A 240 -15.36 -1.87 -9.13
CA ALA A 240 -15.68 -1.95 -7.71
C ALA A 240 -15.99 -0.56 -7.13
N PRO A 241 -17.08 -0.40 -6.39
CA PRO A 241 -17.47 0.89 -5.82
C PRO A 241 -16.54 1.36 -4.69
N SER A 242 -15.79 0.45 -4.08
CA SER A 242 -14.80 0.68 -3.05
C SER A 242 -13.50 -0.03 -3.41
N HIS A 243 -12.34 0.62 -3.26
CA HIS A 243 -11.09 0.06 -3.77
C HIS A 243 -9.87 0.21 -2.83
N GLY A 244 -9.64 1.34 -2.17
CA GLY A 244 -8.55 1.52 -1.21
C GLY A 244 -9.01 1.23 0.21
N ILE A 245 -8.26 0.44 0.95
CA ILE A 245 -8.53 0.13 2.35
C ILE A 245 -7.22 0.04 3.12
N GLY A 246 -7.17 0.58 4.34
CA GLY A 246 -5.95 0.54 5.15
C GLY A 246 -6.22 0.71 6.64
N VAL A 247 -5.53 -0.09 7.45
CA VAL A 247 -5.45 0.09 8.91
C VAL A 247 -4.30 1.06 9.20
N THR A 248 -4.53 2.02 10.10
CA THR A 248 -3.46 2.94 10.52
C THR A 248 -2.29 2.20 11.20
N PRO A 249 -1.04 2.66 11.03
CA PRO A 249 0.14 2.02 11.64
C PRO A 249 0.08 1.88 13.17
N ASP A 250 -0.71 2.71 13.84
CA ASP A 250 -0.96 2.61 15.28
C ASP A 250 -2.09 1.63 15.65
N ASN A 251 -2.66 0.95 14.63
CA ASN A 251 -3.70 -0.07 14.78
C ASN A 251 -4.99 0.44 15.47
N LYS A 252 -5.38 1.71 15.21
CA LYS A 252 -6.56 2.32 15.84
C LYS A 252 -7.74 2.54 14.92
N THR A 253 -7.50 2.85 13.65
CA THR A 253 -8.56 3.19 12.70
C THR A 253 -8.41 2.45 11.38
N LEU A 254 -9.54 2.19 10.74
CA LEU A 254 -9.66 1.63 9.41
C LEU A 254 -10.21 2.70 8.46
N TRP A 255 -9.51 2.93 7.35
CA TRP A 255 -9.83 3.92 6.33
C TRP A 255 -10.22 3.23 5.04
N VAL A 256 -11.39 3.56 4.49
CA VAL A 256 -11.99 2.86 3.35
C VAL A 256 -12.42 3.88 2.30
N THR A 257 -11.88 3.78 1.08
CA THR A 257 -12.30 4.67 -0.01
C THR A 257 -13.67 4.27 -0.54
N SER A 258 -14.45 5.27 -0.96
CA SER A 258 -15.71 5.09 -1.67
C SER A 258 -15.75 5.98 -2.91
N ILE A 259 -15.87 5.37 -4.08
CA ILE A 259 -16.01 6.08 -5.35
C ILE A 259 -17.39 6.76 -5.42
N PRO A 260 -18.51 6.08 -5.10
CA PRO A 260 -19.83 6.71 -5.12
C PRO A 260 -19.97 7.88 -4.16
N ASN A 261 -19.33 7.81 -2.98
CA ASN A 261 -19.36 8.91 -2.01
C ASN A 261 -18.33 10.01 -2.34
N ASN A 262 -17.40 9.76 -3.24
CA ASN A 262 -16.21 10.59 -3.46
C ASN A 262 -15.52 10.96 -2.14
N ALA A 263 -15.30 9.98 -1.29
CA ALA A 263 -14.88 10.17 0.09
C ALA A 263 -14.01 9.00 0.57
N VAL A 264 -13.36 9.21 1.71
CA VAL A 264 -12.77 8.14 2.52
C VAL A 264 -13.56 8.06 3.83
N VAL A 265 -14.08 6.88 4.16
CA VAL A 265 -14.86 6.62 5.36
C VAL A 265 -13.96 6.02 6.42
N VAL A 266 -14.11 6.45 7.66
CA VAL A 266 -13.24 6.10 8.78
C VAL A 266 -14.02 5.33 9.83
N TYR A 267 -13.45 4.21 10.26
CA TYR A 267 -13.98 3.35 11.30
C TYR A 267 -13.01 3.23 12.48
N SER A 268 -13.55 3.12 13.70
CA SER A 268 -12.80 2.59 14.83
C SER A 268 -12.40 1.15 14.51
N LEU A 269 -11.15 0.79 14.80
CA LEU A 269 -10.70 -0.59 14.59
C LEU A 269 -11.22 -1.53 15.69
N ASP A 270 -11.49 -1.01 16.87
CA ASP A 270 -11.93 -1.79 18.04
C ASP A 270 -13.32 -2.39 17.81
N ASP A 271 -14.31 -1.57 17.52
CA ASP A 271 -15.73 -1.97 17.43
C ASP A 271 -16.35 -1.77 16.05
N LEU A 272 -15.56 -1.34 15.07
CA LEU A 272 -15.96 -1.04 13.69
C LEU A 272 -17.12 -0.03 13.58
N LYS A 273 -17.23 0.87 14.56
CA LYS A 273 -18.14 2.00 14.44
C LYS A 273 -17.57 3.06 13.54
N MET A 274 -18.42 3.62 12.69
CA MET A 274 -18.06 4.74 11.84
C MET A 274 -17.75 5.97 12.69
N LEU A 275 -16.55 6.55 12.49
CA LEU A 275 -16.10 7.77 13.14
C LEU A 275 -16.42 9.02 12.32
N GLY A 276 -16.49 8.88 11.00
CA GLY A 276 -16.77 9.96 10.07
C GLY A 276 -16.35 9.64 8.65
N GLN A 277 -16.37 10.67 7.80
CA GLN A 277 -15.88 10.58 6.43
C GLN A 277 -15.19 11.88 6.01
N VAL A 278 -14.21 11.75 5.11
CA VAL A 278 -13.50 12.89 4.51
C VAL A 278 -13.85 12.96 3.05
N ALA A 279 -14.55 14.03 2.65
CA ALA A 279 -14.86 14.28 1.25
C ALA A 279 -13.57 14.58 0.46
N LEU A 280 -13.44 13.98 -0.70
CA LEU A 280 -12.32 14.22 -1.61
C LEU A 280 -12.69 15.36 -2.59
N PRO A 281 -11.69 16.13 -3.07
CA PRO A 281 -11.91 17.14 -4.08
C PRO A 281 -12.47 16.52 -5.36
N ALA A 282 -13.69 16.88 -5.73
CA ALA A 282 -14.33 16.43 -6.96
C ALA A 282 -13.81 17.23 -8.16
N LEU A 283 -13.77 16.62 -9.32
CA LEU A 283 -13.49 17.30 -10.58
C LEU A 283 -14.73 18.14 -10.99
N LYS A 284 -14.45 19.35 -11.44
CA LYS A 284 -15.45 20.23 -12.03
C LYS A 284 -15.10 20.49 -13.48
N LEU A 285 -15.90 19.96 -14.39
CA LEU A 285 -15.76 20.19 -15.82
C LEU A 285 -16.98 20.96 -16.34
N PRO A 286 -16.84 21.82 -17.34
CA PRO A 286 -17.97 22.53 -17.95
C PRO A 286 -19.02 21.54 -18.47
N GLY A 287 -20.29 21.76 -18.15
CA GLY A 287 -21.40 20.90 -18.59
C GLY A 287 -21.56 19.59 -17.80
N HIS A 288 -20.75 19.34 -16.79
CA HIS A 288 -20.87 18.19 -15.91
C HIS A 288 -21.21 18.62 -14.47
N GLU A 289 -21.95 17.78 -13.77
CA GLU A 289 -22.02 17.87 -12.32
C GLU A 289 -20.65 17.48 -11.72
N ALA A 290 -20.56 17.28 -10.43
CA ALA A 290 -19.30 16.91 -9.82
C ALA A 290 -18.90 15.47 -10.19
N ILE A 291 -17.73 15.31 -10.81
CA ILE A 291 -17.17 14.00 -11.17
C ILE A 291 -16.34 13.49 -10.00
N SER A 292 -16.46 12.20 -9.68
CA SER A 292 -15.66 11.57 -8.64
C SER A 292 -14.16 11.66 -8.95
N ALA A 293 -13.33 11.91 -7.92
CA ALA A 293 -11.88 11.80 -8.04
C ALA A 293 -11.41 10.36 -8.30
N VAL A 294 -12.28 9.37 -8.15
CA VAL A 294 -12.01 7.94 -8.29
C VAL A 294 -10.87 7.52 -7.35
N ALA A 295 -11.13 7.63 -6.04
CA ALA A 295 -10.19 7.22 -5.01
C ALA A 295 -9.84 5.73 -5.17
N ASN A 296 -8.55 5.42 -5.31
CA ASN A 296 -8.13 4.09 -5.72
C ASN A 296 -7.35 3.35 -4.63
N TRP A 297 -6.28 3.93 -4.07
CA TRP A 297 -5.42 3.27 -3.10
C TRP A 297 -5.09 4.19 -1.93
N VAL A 298 -4.65 3.61 -0.80
CA VAL A 298 -4.26 4.38 0.39
C VAL A 298 -2.90 3.91 0.91
N THR A 299 -2.15 4.81 1.55
CA THR A 299 -0.98 4.51 2.37
C THR A 299 -0.85 5.55 3.48
N PHE A 300 -0.10 5.25 4.53
CA PHE A 300 0.07 6.12 5.69
C PHE A 300 1.50 6.57 5.88
N THR A 301 1.70 7.68 6.58
CA THR A 301 2.99 7.96 7.21
C THR A 301 3.21 7.03 8.41
N PRO A 302 4.48 6.70 8.75
CA PRO A 302 4.79 5.74 9.83
C PRO A 302 4.30 6.18 11.20
N ASP A 303 4.12 7.49 11.41
CA ASP A 303 3.61 8.09 12.64
C ASP A 303 2.08 8.11 12.73
N ALA A 304 1.38 7.49 11.77
CA ALA A 304 -0.07 7.45 11.64
C ALA A 304 -0.76 8.84 11.55
N LYS A 305 -0.02 9.92 11.26
CA LYS A 305 -0.61 11.28 11.22
C LYS A 305 -1.20 11.67 9.88
N THR A 306 -0.74 11.07 8.79
CA THR A 306 -1.21 11.42 7.46
C THR A 306 -1.51 10.16 6.65
N ILE A 307 -2.68 10.14 6.01
CA ILE A 307 -3.02 9.16 4.97
C ILE A 307 -2.91 9.84 3.61
N TYR A 308 -2.36 9.12 2.66
CA TYR A 308 -2.29 9.50 1.25
C TYR A 308 -3.24 8.63 0.44
N VAL A 309 -4.08 9.26 -0.37
CA VAL A 309 -5.10 8.60 -1.22
C VAL A 309 -4.80 8.92 -2.67
N SER A 310 -4.54 7.91 -3.49
CA SER A 310 -4.41 8.10 -4.93
C SER A 310 -5.78 8.24 -5.59
N ASN A 311 -5.93 9.23 -6.48
CA ASN A 311 -7.18 9.57 -7.14
C ASN A 311 -7.02 9.38 -8.65
N ALA A 312 -7.43 8.21 -9.16
CA ALA A 312 -7.19 7.81 -10.55
C ALA A 312 -7.89 8.72 -11.57
N GLY A 313 -9.06 9.26 -11.22
CA GLY A 313 -9.83 10.15 -12.08
C GLY A 313 -9.30 11.58 -12.13
N SER A 314 -8.72 12.07 -11.04
CA SER A 314 -8.27 13.47 -10.91
C SER A 314 -6.76 13.68 -11.05
N ARG A 315 -5.98 12.64 -11.41
CA ARG A 315 -4.52 12.69 -11.56
C ARG A 315 -3.84 13.35 -10.36
N SER A 316 -4.25 12.95 -9.16
CA SER A 316 -3.77 13.56 -7.93
C SER A 316 -3.60 12.54 -6.81
N VAL A 317 -2.90 12.97 -5.77
CA VAL A 317 -2.87 12.29 -4.48
C VAL A 317 -3.36 13.26 -3.42
N THR A 318 -4.34 12.86 -2.63
CA THR A 318 -4.86 13.66 -1.52
C THR A 318 -4.16 13.25 -0.23
N ALA A 319 -3.52 14.19 0.45
CA ALA A 319 -3.01 14.01 1.81
C ALA A 319 -4.08 14.47 2.81
N ILE A 320 -4.39 13.62 3.79
CA ILE A 320 -5.43 13.87 4.80
C ILE A 320 -4.78 13.76 6.18
N ASP A 321 -5.10 14.68 7.06
CA ASP A 321 -4.77 14.60 8.48
C ASP A 321 -5.65 13.56 9.16
N VAL A 322 -5.02 12.53 9.76
CA VAL A 322 -5.74 11.41 10.37
C VAL A 322 -6.55 11.85 11.59
N ALA A 323 -5.96 12.67 12.47
CA ALA A 323 -6.63 13.08 13.69
C ALA A 323 -7.74 14.10 13.44
N ALA A 324 -7.50 15.06 12.53
CA ALA A 324 -8.48 16.08 12.20
C ALA A 324 -9.53 15.62 11.20
N MET A 325 -9.30 14.49 10.49
CA MET A 325 -10.11 14.02 9.35
C MET A 325 -10.35 15.13 8.32
N LYS A 326 -9.27 15.81 7.92
CA LYS A 326 -9.33 16.95 6.98
C LYS A 326 -8.24 16.84 5.91
N VAL A 327 -8.60 17.24 4.69
CA VAL A 327 -7.63 17.35 3.60
C VAL A 327 -6.56 18.39 3.96
N LYS A 328 -5.28 18.01 3.89
CA LYS A 328 -4.11 18.87 4.08
C LYS A 328 -3.58 19.42 2.76
N ALA A 329 -3.52 18.55 1.75
CA ALA A 329 -2.98 18.91 0.44
C ALA A 329 -3.58 18.02 -0.66
N VAL A 330 -3.57 18.54 -1.88
CA VAL A 330 -3.81 17.78 -3.10
C VAL A 330 -2.57 17.94 -3.98
N VAL A 331 -1.89 16.83 -4.24
CA VAL A 331 -0.62 16.80 -4.97
C VAL A 331 -0.89 16.31 -6.39
N PRO A 332 -0.67 17.14 -7.43
CA PRO A 332 -0.76 16.69 -8.81
C PRO A 332 0.29 15.62 -9.11
N VAL A 333 -0.13 14.56 -9.82
CA VAL A 333 0.75 13.46 -10.25
C VAL A 333 0.44 13.08 -11.71
N GLY A 334 1.00 11.97 -12.21
CA GLY A 334 0.78 11.51 -13.57
C GLY A 334 -0.60 10.92 -13.81
N GLU A 335 -0.76 10.26 -14.96
CA GLU A 335 -2.04 9.73 -15.43
C GLU A 335 -2.42 8.42 -14.73
N VAL A 336 -3.66 8.36 -14.27
CA VAL A 336 -4.25 7.19 -13.62
C VAL A 336 -3.36 6.69 -12.45
N PRO A 337 -3.13 7.52 -11.40
CA PRO A 337 -2.43 7.06 -10.22
C PRO A 337 -3.25 5.96 -9.54
N LYS A 338 -2.65 4.78 -9.42
CA LYS A 338 -3.28 3.62 -8.80
C LYS A 338 -2.59 3.25 -7.50
N ARG A 339 -1.52 2.45 -7.59
CA ARG A 339 -0.84 2.00 -6.37
C ARG A 339 -0.04 3.13 -5.75
N ILE A 340 -0.10 3.15 -4.44
CA ILE A 340 0.64 4.10 -3.62
C ILE A 340 1.21 3.34 -2.42
N ASN A 341 2.48 3.57 -2.10
CA ASN A 341 3.14 2.90 -0.98
C ASN A 341 4.16 3.83 -0.33
N THR A 342 4.33 3.71 0.98
CA THR A 342 5.25 4.53 1.77
C THR A 342 6.52 3.75 2.08
N LEU A 343 7.67 4.38 1.81
CA LEU A 343 9.00 3.91 2.18
C LEU A 343 9.55 4.76 3.32
N VAL A 344 10.00 4.11 4.37
CA VAL A 344 10.78 4.71 5.46
C VAL A 344 12.23 4.32 5.28
N ILE A 345 13.10 5.31 5.08
CA ILE A 345 14.54 5.13 4.94
C ILE A 345 15.16 5.56 6.25
N ARG A 346 15.72 4.61 6.98
CA ARG A 346 16.39 4.87 8.26
C ARG A 346 17.84 5.27 8.01
N ASP A 347 18.28 6.35 8.64
CA ASP A 347 19.69 6.74 8.62
C ASP A 347 20.45 6.02 9.74
N GLY A 348 21.54 5.32 9.37
CA GLY A 348 22.42 4.63 10.33
C GLY A 348 22.95 3.28 9.82
N SER A 349 24.01 2.77 10.43
CA SER A 349 24.72 1.55 10.03
C SER A 349 23.93 0.23 10.17
N ASN A 350 22.72 0.26 10.76
CA ASN A 350 21.79 -0.86 10.88
C ASN A 350 20.43 -0.57 10.23
N ALA A 351 20.39 0.34 9.25
CA ALA A 351 19.17 0.82 8.64
C ALA A 351 18.50 -0.27 7.80
N ARG A 352 17.42 -0.86 8.32
CA ARG A 352 16.43 -1.57 7.51
C ARG A 352 15.37 -0.55 7.09
N ALA A 353 15.18 -0.36 5.80
CA ALA A 353 14.03 0.37 5.29
C ALA A 353 12.76 -0.44 5.57
N GLN A 354 11.68 0.25 5.86
CA GLN A 354 10.38 -0.38 6.09
C GLN A 354 9.38 0.15 5.07
N ALA A 355 8.77 -0.75 4.30
CA ALA A 355 7.57 -0.44 3.57
C ALA A 355 6.39 -0.47 4.54
N ILE A 356 5.51 0.52 4.47
CA ILE A 356 4.22 0.47 5.15
C ILE A 356 3.26 -0.24 4.21
N ASN A 357 3.31 -1.57 4.25
CA ASN A 357 2.42 -2.41 3.47
C ASN A 357 1.00 -2.28 4.03
N ASN A 358 0.13 -1.67 3.27
CA ASN A 358 -1.31 -1.73 3.46
C ASN A 358 -1.90 -2.68 2.45
#